data_a40d40481a671c7960d89812b270d729
#
_entry.id   a40d40481a671c7960d89812b270d729
#
_cell.length_a   1.000
_cell.length_b   1.000
_cell.length_c   1.000
_cell.angle_alpha   90.00
_cell.angle_beta   90.00
_cell.angle_gamma   90.00
#
_symmetry.space_group_name_H-M   'P 1'
#
loop_
_entity.id
_entity.type
_entity.pdbx_description
1 polymer ?
#
loop_
_entity_poly.entity_id
_entity_poly.type
_entity_poly.pdbx_seq_one_letter_code
_entity_poly.pdbx_strand_id
1 'polypeptide(L)'
;FFFKQKTAYEIKECDWSSDVCSSDLDKLRIAEQLDFLGVHFIEGGWPGANPKDIEFFARARKELKLSTSTLVAFGSTRRPLGKVDDDATLRNLIEAETSSVCIVAKAWDYHVEHALQTTLEEGLAMVGDSVKFLSGHGRRVLVDMEHFFDGYKNNPEFSLRVLESAIMAGATHVVLCDTNGGSLPSEVLSIVAAVKKHIGSDATIGIHCHDDTGCAVANSLAAVDSGARHVQGTLNGLGERTGNTNLTTVIPNLQLKLGYECLPEGRLERLTAVSNHVAEVLNRPLNPQAPYVGVSAFAHKAGLHVSAISRAKDAYEHIAPELVGNGTRFLVSEMAGRATIQMKASELGLTMDGPAVNQVIDDLKRLEHEGYHFEAADASLELLMRRASGWEQDFFRVESMRVITDEAASGTFTTEATVKVWVGEEREVSTAEGNGPVNAIDRSEEHTSELQSHSFISYAVFCLKK
;
A
#
# COMPACT_ATOMS: atom_id res chain seq x y z
N PHE A 1 -18.54 -10.67 5.64
CA PHE A 1 -17.08 -10.80 5.59
C PHE A 1 -16.44 -9.76 6.48
N PHE A 2 -15.52 -10.18 7.32
CA PHE A 2 -14.80 -9.30 8.22
C PHE A 2 -13.36 -9.21 7.74
N PHE A 3 -12.88 -7.99 7.48
CA PHE A 3 -11.48 -7.72 7.22
C PHE A 3 -10.88 -7.03 8.42
N LYS A 4 -9.69 -7.45 8.79
CA LYS A 4 -8.88 -6.86 9.83
C LYS A 4 -7.57 -6.42 9.21
N GLN A 5 -7.14 -5.22 9.50
CA GLN A 5 -5.83 -4.74 9.13
C GLN A 5 -5.00 -4.54 10.40
N LYS A 6 -3.83 -5.13 10.43
CA LYS A 6 -2.81 -4.81 11.42
C LYS A 6 -2.15 -3.49 11.02
N THR A 7 -2.29 -2.48 11.86
CA THR A 7 -1.67 -1.17 11.66
C THR A 7 -0.49 -1.01 12.62
N ALA A 8 0.60 -0.47 12.12
CA ALA A 8 1.70 0.10 12.90
C ALA A 8 2.57 -0.83 13.77
N TYR A 9 2.11 -1.96 14.29
CA TYR A 9 2.99 -2.85 15.07
C TYR A 9 3.98 -3.59 14.18
N GLU A 10 3.49 -4.13 13.08
CA GLU A 10 4.34 -4.84 12.11
C GLU A 10 5.21 -3.90 11.26
N ILE A 11 4.80 -2.63 11.10
CA ILE A 11 5.61 -1.61 10.44
C ILE A 11 6.85 -1.26 11.27
N LYS A 12 6.78 -1.42 12.59
CA LYS A 12 7.83 -1.01 13.52
C LYS A 12 9.02 -1.98 13.59
N GLU A 13 8.81 -3.26 13.32
CA GLU A 13 9.88 -4.27 13.35
C GLU A 13 10.66 -4.36 12.02
N CYS A 14 10.12 -3.80 10.94
CA CYS A 14 10.78 -3.81 9.63
C CYS A 14 11.80 -2.70 9.42
N ASP A 15 11.96 -1.76 10.34
CA ASP A 15 12.81 -0.61 10.11
C ASP A 15 14.09 -0.61 10.95
N TRP A 16 15.11 -1.24 10.43
CA TRP A 16 16.46 -1.19 10.98
C TRP A 16 17.25 0.07 10.56
N SER A 17 16.72 0.93 9.71
CA SER A 17 17.53 2.00 9.09
C SER A 17 16.86 3.35 8.90
N SER A 18 15.61 3.53 9.21
CA SER A 18 14.94 4.82 8.99
C SER A 18 13.95 5.18 10.09
N ASP A 19 13.96 6.43 10.49
CA ASP A 19 13.04 7.09 11.42
C ASP A 19 11.56 7.17 10.92
N VAL A 20 11.14 6.27 10.05
CA VAL A 20 9.75 6.18 9.58
C VAL A 20 8.89 5.50 10.66
N CYS A 21 8.93 6.05 11.85
CA CYS A 21 7.89 5.76 12.83
C CYS A 21 6.67 6.59 12.46
N SER A 22 5.61 5.95 11.98
CA SER A 22 4.30 6.58 11.99
C SER A 22 4.05 7.10 13.41
N SER A 23 3.74 8.38 13.52
CA SER A 23 3.36 8.97 14.80
C SER A 23 1.99 8.41 15.22
N ASP A 24 1.59 8.59 16.46
CA ASP A 24 0.23 8.31 16.91
C ASP A 24 -0.82 9.05 16.06
N LEU A 25 -0.49 10.26 15.56
CA LEU A 25 -1.30 11.03 14.62
C LEU A 25 -1.43 10.32 13.26
N ASP A 26 -0.36 9.74 12.74
CA ASP A 26 -0.41 9.01 11.47
C ASP A 26 -1.27 7.74 11.59
N LYS A 27 -1.22 7.05 12.74
CA LYS A 27 -2.10 5.93 13.02
C LYS A 27 -3.58 6.33 13.01
N LEU A 28 -3.93 7.49 13.60
CA LEU A 28 -5.30 8.01 13.57
C LEU A 28 -5.75 8.30 12.13
N ARG A 29 -4.91 8.96 11.34
CA ARG A 29 -5.19 9.25 9.91
C ARG A 29 -5.38 7.98 9.10
N ILE A 30 -4.52 6.98 9.29
CA ILE A 30 -4.66 5.69 8.62
C ILE A 30 -5.96 5.00 9.04
N ALA A 31 -6.31 5.00 10.34
CA ALA A 31 -7.55 4.40 10.83
C ALA A 31 -8.78 5.09 10.22
N GLU A 32 -8.79 6.41 10.08
CA GLU A 32 -9.86 7.15 9.39
C GLU A 32 -9.98 6.74 7.92
N GLN A 33 -8.86 6.56 7.21
CA GLN A 33 -8.88 6.12 5.82
C GLN A 33 -9.37 4.68 5.65
N LEU A 34 -9.05 3.81 6.60
CA LEU A 34 -9.56 2.44 6.61
C LEU A 34 -11.07 2.39 6.88
N ASP A 35 -11.57 3.20 7.79
CA ASP A 35 -13.00 3.37 8.01
C ASP A 35 -13.69 3.98 6.78
N PHE A 36 -13.06 4.95 6.14
CA PHE A 36 -13.55 5.55 4.90
C PHE A 36 -13.62 4.51 3.78
N LEU A 37 -12.67 3.58 3.69
CA LEU A 37 -12.74 2.43 2.77
C LEU A 37 -13.85 1.46 3.20
N GLY A 38 -14.10 1.31 4.49
CA GLY A 38 -15.17 0.47 5.02
C GLY A 38 -14.73 -0.92 5.47
N VAL A 39 -13.47 -1.11 5.87
CA VAL A 39 -13.02 -2.36 6.50
C VAL A 39 -13.72 -2.54 7.84
N HIS A 40 -13.99 -3.79 8.25
CA HIS A 40 -14.80 -4.05 9.45
C HIS A 40 -14.01 -3.94 10.76
N PHE A 41 -12.73 -4.32 10.75
CA PHE A 41 -11.88 -4.27 11.93
C PHE A 41 -10.57 -3.54 11.60
N ILE A 42 -10.13 -2.68 12.51
CA ILE A 42 -8.85 -1.96 12.43
C ILE A 42 -8.06 -2.30 13.68
N GLU A 43 -6.95 -2.97 13.53
CA GLU A 43 -6.05 -3.27 14.65
C GLU A 43 -5.14 -2.08 14.89
N GLY A 44 -5.28 -1.46 16.08
CA GLY A 44 -4.60 -0.21 16.43
C GLY A 44 -3.18 -0.38 16.96
N GLY A 45 -2.79 -1.59 17.32
CA GLY A 45 -1.48 -1.91 17.92
C GLY A 45 -1.61 -2.53 19.31
N TRP A 46 -0.49 -2.64 20.01
CA TRP A 46 -0.37 -3.28 21.31
C TRP A 46 -0.33 -2.25 22.45
N PRO A 47 -1.45 -2.00 23.16
CA PRO A 47 -1.45 -1.11 24.30
C PRO A 47 -0.49 -1.61 25.37
N GLY A 48 0.42 -0.74 25.86
CA GLY A 48 1.43 -1.07 26.84
C GLY A 48 2.77 -1.59 26.28
N ALA A 49 2.89 -1.88 24.99
CA ALA A 49 4.17 -2.25 24.39
C ALA A 49 5.13 -1.06 24.32
N ASN A 50 4.61 0.14 24.07
CA ASN A 50 5.38 1.38 24.00
C ASN A 50 4.49 2.60 24.28
N PRO A 51 5.09 3.75 24.63
CA PRO A 51 4.33 4.98 24.92
C PRO A 51 3.43 5.46 23.76
N LYS A 52 3.85 5.28 22.52
CA LYS A 52 3.06 5.70 21.33
C LYS A 52 1.76 4.92 21.21
N ASP A 53 1.78 3.62 21.49
CA ASP A 53 0.56 2.80 21.43
C ASP A 53 -0.41 3.14 22.56
N ILE A 54 0.11 3.43 23.75
CA ILE A 54 -0.72 3.93 24.87
C ILE A 54 -1.39 5.24 24.48
N GLU A 55 -0.62 6.18 23.93
CA GLU A 55 -1.14 7.48 23.50
C GLU A 55 -2.14 7.35 22.35
N PHE A 56 -1.87 6.48 21.36
CA PHE A 56 -2.80 6.21 20.29
C PHE A 56 -4.18 5.80 20.83
N PHE A 57 -4.29 4.82 21.72
CA PHE A 57 -5.58 4.40 22.25
C PHE A 57 -6.22 5.48 23.11
N ALA A 58 -5.46 6.25 23.88
CA ALA A 58 -5.98 7.38 24.66
C ALA A 58 -6.55 8.49 23.77
N ARG A 59 -5.92 8.77 22.64
CA ARG A 59 -6.39 9.73 21.63
C ARG A 59 -7.56 9.18 20.82
N ALA A 60 -7.48 7.93 20.36
CA ALA A 60 -8.50 7.30 19.56
C ALA A 60 -9.88 7.35 20.23
N ARG A 61 -9.94 7.17 21.55
CA ARG A 61 -11.18 7.30 22.33
C ARG A 61 -11.85 8.67 22.20
N LYS A 62 -11.06 9.74 22.04
CA LYS A 62 -11.54 11.13 22.03
C LYS A 62 -11.73 11.68 20.63
N GLU A 63 -10.82 11.32 19.73
CA GLU A 63 -10.66 11.95 18.43
C GLU A 63 -11.19 11.08 17.29
N LEU A 64 -11.02 9.75 17.36
CA LEU A 64 -11.37 8.85 16.28
C LEU A 64 -12.87 8.54 16.25
N LYS A 65 -13.52 8.89 15.14
CA LYS A 65 -14.95 8.63 14.91
C LYS A 65 -15.11 7.64 13.78
N LEU A 66 -15.21 6.37 14.11
CA LEU A 66 -15.42 5.30 13.14
C LEU A 66 -16.92 5.09 12.89
N SER A 67 -17.28 5.02 11.62
CA SER A 67 -18.67 4.84 11.16
C SER A 67 -19.00 3.41 10.79
N THR A 68 -18.01 2.67 10.34
CA THR A 68 -18.12 1.30 9.81
C THR A 68 -17.24 0.34 10.58
N SER A 69 -16.04 0.77 10.89
CA SER A 69 -14.98 -0.09 11.45
C SER A 69 -15.08 -0.20 12.98
N THR A 70 -14.61 -1.31 13.49
CA THR A 70 -14.38 -1.51 14.93
C THR A 70 -12.88 -1.48 15.21
N LEU A 71 -12.44 -0.60 16.13
CA LEU A 71 -11.07 -0.57 16.60
C LEU A 71 -10.80 -1.79 17.50
N VAL A 72 -9.67 -2.46 17.26
CA VAL A 72 -9.22 -3.65 17.96
C VAL A 72 -7.88 -3.39 18.63
N ALA A 73 -7.76 -3.69 19.91
CA ALA A 73 -6.47 -3.71 20.59
C ALA A 73 -5.85 -5.11 20.46
N PHE A 74 -4.54 -5.17 20.17
CA PHE A 74 -3.79 -6.40 20.00
C PHE A 74 -2.93 -6.69 21.25
N GLY A 75 -2.76 -7.96 21.58
CA GLY A 75 -1.89 -8.40 22.68
C GLY A 75 -1.63 -9.90 22.62
N SER A 76 -1.16 -10.47 23.73
CA SER A 76 -0.93 -11.91 23.86
C SER A 76 -1.75 -12.52 24.99
N THR A 77 -1.74 -13.85 25.06
CA THR A 77 -2.19 -14.58 26.25
C THR A 77 -1.39 -14.15 27.51
N ARG A 78 -1.91 -14.47 28.69
CA ARG A 78 -1.18 -14.31 29.94
C ARG A 78 0.19 -15.03 29.90
N ARG A 79 1.10 -14.64 30.77
CA ARG A 79 2.40 -15.30 30.90
C ARG A 79 2.26 -16.72 31.49
N PRO A 80 3.18 -17.65 31.15
CA PRO A 80 3.22 -18.97 31.75
C PRO A 80 3.20 -18.88 33.29
N LEU A 81 2.39 -19.72 33.91
CA LEU A 81 2.19 -19.83 35.36
C LEU A 81 1.70 -18.53 36.05
N GLY A 82 1.40 -17.47 35.28
CA GLY A 82 0.84 -16.21 35.77
C GLY A 82 -0.66 -16.30 36.04
N LYS A 83 -1.18 -15.37 36.84
CA LYS A 83 -2.63 -15.19 37.01
C LYS A 83 -3.16 -14.11 36.09
N VAL A 84 -4.34 -14.30 35.53
CA VAL A 84 -4.97 -13.34 34.60
C VAL A 84 -5.18 -11.96 35.22
N ASP A 85 -5.56 -11.91 36.52
CA ASP A 85 -5.82 -10.66 37.23
C ASP A 85 -4.54 -9.83 37.46
N ASP A 86 -3.37 -10.48 37.47
CA ASP A 86 -2.06 -9.84 37.70
C ASP A 86 -1.32 -9.58 36.38
N ASP A 87 -1.83 -10.07 35.23
CA ASP A 87 -1.15 -9.95 33.96
C ASP A 87 -1.30 -8.55 33.35
N ALA A 88 -0.15 -7.89 33.15
CA ALA A 88 -0.12 -6.51 32.65
C ALA A 88 -0.66 -6.40 31.20
N THR A 89 -0.40 -7.40 30.34
CA THR A 89 -0.86 -7.39 28.96
C THR A 89 -2.38 -7.44 28.90
N LEU A 90 -2.99 -8.34 29.67
CA LEU A 90 -4.45 -8.46 29.72
C LEU A 90 -5.11 -7.21 30.32
N ARG A 91 -4.50 -6.60 31.35
CA ARG A 91 -4.98 -5.31 31.90
C ARG A 91 -4.92 -4.19 30.87
N ASN A 92 -3.80 -4.04 30.16
CA ASN A 92 -3.65 -3.02 29.12
C ASN A 92 -4.69 -3.18 28.00
N LEU A 93 -5.06 -4.41 27.65
CA LEU A 93 -6.14 -4.68 26.68
C LEU A 93 -7.50 -4.21 27.17
N ILE A 94 -7.77 -4.35 28.48
CA ILE A 94 -9.01 -3.81 29.07
C ILE A 94 -8.97 -2.27 29.12
N GLU A 95 -7.83 -1.68 29.53
CA GLU A 95 -7.62 -0.24 29.64
C GLU A 95 -7.61 0.48 28.28
N ALA A 96 -7.36 -0.22 27.19
CA ALA A 96 -7.52 0.32 25.83
C ALA A 96 -8.97 0.70 25.49
N GLU A 97 -9.96 0.18 26.26
CA GLU A 97 -11.39 0.47 26.13
C GLU A 97 -11.97 0.19 24.73
N THR A 98 -11.35 -0.68 23.95
CA THR A 98 -11.90 -1.14 22.67
C THR A 98 -12.98 -2.20 22.91
N SER A 99 -14.00 -2.23 22.09
CA SER A 99 -15.06 -3.25 22.18
C SER A 99 -14.59 -4.65 21.76
N SER A 100 -13.51 -4.71 20.97
CA SER A 100 -12.91 -5.94 20.49
C SER A 100 -11.41 -5.97 20.78
N VAL A 101 -10.91 -7.15 21.09
CA VAL A 101 -9.49 -7.41 21.31
C VAL A 101 -9.05 -8.61 20.49
N CYS A 102 -7.79 -8.61 20.08
CA CYS A 102 -7.16 -9.76 19.48
C CYS A 102 -5.94 -10.16 20.29
N ILE A 103 -5.83 -11.44 20.60
CA ILE A 103 -4.67 -11.97 21.31
C ILE A 103 -3.98 -13.04 20.47
N VAL A 104 -2.65 -13.04 20.49
CA VAL A 104 -1.85 -14.11 19.89
C VAL A 104 -1.71 -15.27 20.86
N ALA A 105 -1.96 -16.50 20.36
CA ALA A 105 -1.78 -17.75 21.09
C ALA A 105 -0.84 -18.69 20.31
N LYS A 106 0.10 -19.34 21.00
CA LYS A 106 0.99 -20.32 20.37
C LYS A 106 0.22 -21.58 20.01
N ALA A 107 0.08 -21.87 18.72
CA ALA A 107 -0.64 -23.04 18.22
C ALA A 107 0.28 -24.17 17.72
N TRP A 108 1.57 -24.05 17.94
CA TRP A 108 2.57 -25.06 17.64
C TRP A 108 3.24 -25.55 18.95
N ASP A 109 3.19 -26.85 19.23
CA ASP A 109 3.79 -27.47 20.41
C ASP A 109 5.28 -27.12 20.58
N TYR A 110 6.04 -27.13 19.48
CA TYR A 110 7.45 -26.73 19.49
C TYR A 110 7.66 -25.34 20.09
N HIS A 111 6.79 -24.37 19.78
CA HIS A 111 6.88 -23.01 20.34
C HIS A 111 6.47 -22.95 21.80
N VAL A 112 5.53 -23.77 22.24
CA VAL A 112 5.16 -23.84 23.66
C VAL A 112 6.31 -24.37 24.50
N GLU A 113 6.94 -25.45 24.04
CA GLU A 113 8.03 -26.11 24.78
C GLU A 113 9.34 -25.31 24.72
N HIS A 114 9.69 -24.76 23.54
CA HIS A 114 11.02 -24.16 23.34
C HIS A 114 11.02 -22.62 23.47
N ALA A 115 9.97 -21.91 23.03
CA ALA A 115 9.91 -20.45 23.12
C ALA A 115 9.26 -19.99 24.43
N LEU A 116 8.14 -20.58 24.83
CA LEU A 116 7.51 -20.28 26.12
C LEU A 116 8.13 -21.03 27.30
N GLN A 117 8.86 -22.11 27.02
CA GLN A 117 9.52 -22.97 28.03
C GLN A 117 8.55 -23.49 29.10
N THR A 118 7.38 -23.96 28.63
CA THR A 118 6.32 -24.46 29.51
C THR A 118 5.70 -25.76 28.95
N THR A 119 4.75 -26.35 29.71
CA THR A 119 4.06 -27.57 29.26
C THR A 119 2.94 -27.26 28.29
N LEU A 120 2.54 -28.26 27.50
CA LEU A 120 1.42 -28.12 26.54
C LEU A 120 0.12 -27.82 27.26
N GLU A 121 -0.12 -28.43 28.43
CA GLU A 121 -1.29 -28.20 29.28
C GLU A 121 -1.36 -26.74 29.75
N GLU A 122 -0.22 -26.18 30.15
CA GLU A 122 -0.14 -24.79 30.54
C GLU A 122 -0.37 -23.87 29.33
N GLY A 123 0.16 -24.22 28.16
CA GLY A 123 -0.11 -23.51 26.90
C GLY A 123 -1.63 -23.42 26.61
N LEU A 124 -2.35 -24.52 26.76
CA LEU A 124 -3.81 -24.54 26.61
C LEU A 124 -4.52 -23.72 27.69
N ALA A 125 -4.08 -23.81 28.94
CA ALA A 125 -4.63 -23.04 30.05
C ALA A 125 -4.43 -21.53 29.84
N MET A 126 -3.25 -21.11 29.36
CA MET A 126 -2.98 -19.69 29.02
C MET A 126 -4.00 -19.13 28.03
N VAL A 127 -4.34 -19.89 27.00
CA VAL A 127 -5.35 -19.49 26.00
C VAL A 127 -6.75 -19.41 26.62
N GLY A 128 -7.20 -20.49 27.26
CA GLY A 128 -8.53 -20.54 27.88
C GLY A 128 -8.75 -19.48 28.94
N ASP A 129 -7.79 -19.31 29.85
CA ASP A 129 -7.89 -18.33 30.93
C ASP A 129 -7.93 -16.88 30.39
N SER A 130 -7.07 -16.56 29.40
CA SER A 130 -7.01 -15.22 28.82
C SER A 130 -8.28 -14.87 28.06
N VAL A 131 -8.79 -15.78 27.22
CA VAL A 131 -10.04 -15.57 26.50
C VAL A 131 -11.21 -15.41 27.47
N LYS A 132 -11.31 -16.27 28.50
CA LYS A 132 -12.36 -16.17 29.52
C LYS A 132 -12.29 -14.87 30.30
N PHE A 133 -11.11 -14.41 30.65
CA PHE A 133 -10.91 -13.13 31.35
C PHE A 133 -11.38 -11.95 30.48
N LEU A 134 -10.94 -11.85 29.24
CA LEU A 134 -11.27 -10.77 28.33
C LEU A 134 -12.76 -10.76 27.96
N SER A 135 -13.35 -11.92 27.66
CA SER A 135 -14.79 -12.05 27.38
C SER A 135 -15.64 -11.73 28.61
N GLY A 136 -15.18 -12.13 29.81
CA GLY A 136 -15.81 -11.79 31.08
C GLY A 136 -15.85 -10.29 31.36
N HIS A 137 -14.91 -9.51 30.79
CA HIS A 137 -14.91 -8.04 30.82
C HIS A 137 -15.69 -7.41 29.62
N GLY A 138 -16.49 -8.19 28.93
CA GLY A 138 -17.37 -7.73 27.84
C GLY A 138 -16.65 -7.45 26.53
N ARG A 139 -15.43 -7.96 26.33
CA ARG A 139 -14.70 -7.79 25.07
C ARG A 139 -15.07 -8.89 24.08
N ARG A 140 -15.24 -8.55 22.81
CA ARG A 140 -15.24 -9.53 21.73
C ARG A 140 -13.81 -9.99 21.52
N VAL A 141 -13.55 -11.27 21.67
CA VAL A 141 -12.19 -11.82 21.59
C VAL A 141 -11.97 -12.54 20.27
N LEU A 142 -10.93 -12.09 19.57
CA LEU A 142 -10.34 -12.76 18.42
C LEU A 142 -9.03 -13.40 18.89
N VAL A 143 -8.72 -14.59 18.38
CA VAL A 143 -7.47 -15.29 18.75
C VAL A 143 -6.71 -15.64 17.49
N ASP A 144 -5.51 -15.07 17.36
CA ASP A 144 -4.56 -15.38 16.30
C ASP A 144 -3.76 -16.62 16.74
N MET A 145 -3.97 -17.74 16.04
CA MET A 145 -3.30 -19.02 16.25
C MET A 145 -1.92 -19.00 15.59
N GLU A 146 -0.94 -18.47 16.28
CA GLU A 146 0.40 -18.23 15.74
C GLU A 146 1.09 -19.54 15.35
N HIS A 147 1.70 -19.59 14.16
CA HIS A 147 2.28 -20.79 13.55
C HIS A 147 1.30 -21.98 13.43
N PHE A 148 0.02 -21.69 13.19
CA PHE A 148 -0.98 -22.76 13.11
C PHE A 148 -0.66 -23.78 12.02
N PHE A 149 -0.28 -23.34 10.83
CA PHE A 149 0.00 -24.26 9.73
C PHE A 149 1.24 -25.13 9.99
N ASP A 150 2.27 -24.58 10.60
CA ASP A 150 3.45 -25.36 11.02
C ASP A 150 3.07 -26.36 12.11
N GLY A 151 2.35 -25.89 13.13
CA GLY A 151 1.86 -26.74 14.23
C GLY A 151 0.96 -27.86 13.73
N TYR A 152 -0.01 -27.54 12.88
CA TYR A 152 -0.96 -28.54 12.34
C TYR A 152 -0.27 -29.60 11.48
N LYS A 153 0.74 -29.24 10.68
CA LYS A 153 1.51 -30.20 9.88
C LYS A 153 2.34 -31.16 10.75
N ASN A 154 2.81 -30.68 11.91
CA ASN A 154 3.66 -31.47 12.80
C ASN A 154 2.88 -32.20 13.89
N ASN A 155 1.89 -31.55 14.51
CA ASN A 155 1.06 -32.09 15.58
C ASN A 155 -0.36 -31.52 15.48
N PRO A 156 -1.21 -32.08 14.58
CA PRO A 156 -2.55 -31.58 14.35
C PRO A 156 -3.44 -31.67 15.60
N GLU A 157 -3.24 -32.67 16.46
CA GLU A 157 -4.00 -32.84 17.69
C GLU A 157 -3.80 -31.65 18.65
N PHE A 158 -2.56 -31.22 18.88
CA PHE A 158 -2.29 -30.08 19.75
C PHE A 158 -2.85 -28.78 19.17
N SER A 159 -2.63 -28.51 17.87
CA SER A 159 -3.14 -27.30 17.23
C SER A 159 -4.68 -27.22 17.30
N LEU A 160 -5.38 -28.32 17.12
CA LEU A 160 -6.84 -28.36 17.27
C LEU A 160 -7.28 -28.16 18.72
N ARG A 161 -6.59 -28.71 19.71
CA ARG A 161 -6.87 -28.47 21.14
C ARG A 161 -6.70 -27.01 21.53
N VAL A 162 -5.75 -26.28 20.93
CA VAL A 162 -5.60 -24.83 21.14
C VAL A 162 -6.83 -24.07 20.61
N LEU A 163 -7.33 -24.43 19.42
CA LEU A 163 -8.59 -23.88 18.87
C LEU A 163 -9.77 -24.15 19.80
N GLU A 164 -9.94 -25.40 20.25
CA GLU A 164 -11.02 -25.79 21.14
C GLU A 164 -10.97 -25.03 22.47
N SER A 165 -9.76 -24.88 23.07
CA SER A 165 -9.58 -24.12 24.29
C SER A 165 -10.04 -22.67 24.15
N ALA A 166 -9.71 -22.02 23.04
CA ALA A 166 -10.15 -20.66 22.74
C ALA A 166 -11.68 -20.56 22.56
N ILE A 167 -12.25 -21.45 21.77
CA ILE A 167 -13.69 -21.47 21.47
C ILE A 167 -14.50 -21.73 22.74
N MET A 168 -14.14 -22.74 23.52
CA MET A 168 -14.82 -23.08 24.77
C MET A 168 -14.76 -21.95 25.81
N ALA A 169 -13.69 -21.14 25.77
CA ALA A 169 -13.54 -19.99 26.63
C ALA A 169 -14.30 -18.73 26.15
N GLY A 170 -14.89 -18.77 24.94
CA GLY A 170 -15.74 -17.70 24.40
C GLY A 170 -15.10 -16.86 23.30
N ALA A 171 -14.06 -17.35 22.64
CA ALA A 171 -13.51 -16.69 21.44
C ALA A 171 -14.56 -16.67 20.32
N THR A 172 -14.77 -15.52 19.70
CA THR A 172 -15.72 -15.37 18.58
C THR A 172 -15.08 -15.67 17.23
N HIS A 173 -13.75 -15.47 17.13
CA HIS A 173 -12.96 -15.70 15.92
C HIS A 173 -11.70 -16.47 16.32
N VAL A 174 -11.34 -17.44 15.50
CA VAL A 174 -10.08 -18.16 15.56
C VAL A 174 -9.37 -17.97 14.21
N VAL A 175 -8.22 -17.33 14.22
CA VAL A 175 -7.52 -16.93 13.01
C VAL A 175 -6.31 -17.82 12.83
N LEU A 176 -6.28 -18.58 11.74
CA LEU A 176 -5.19 -19.50 11.41
C LEU A 176 -4.05 -18.71 10.79
N CYS A 177 -2.89 -18.68 11.46
CA CYS A 177 -1.76 -17.88 11.01
C CYS A 177 -0.72 -18.74 10.27
N ASP A 178 -0.42 -18.37 9.03
CA ASP A 178 0.77 -18.80 8.30
C ASP A 178 1.90 -17.79 8.61
N THR A 179 2.41 -17.90 9.86
CA THR A 179 3.36 -16.92 10.42
C THR A 179 4.70 -16.91 9.70
N ASN A 180 5.15 -18.09 9.22
CA ASN A 180 6.38 -18.20 8.42
C ASN A 180 6.15 -17.84 6.94
N GLY A 181 4.89 -17.67 6.48
CA GLY A 181 4.58 -17.43 5.09
C GLY A 181 5.00 -18.56 4.14
N GLY A 182 5.17 -19.76 4.70
CA GLY A 182 5.74 -20.92 4.01
C GLY A 182 4.72 -21.88 3.42
N SER A 183 3.43 -21.67 3.65
CA SER A 183 2.37 -22.57 3.15
C SER A 183 1.99 -22.26 1.70
N LEU A 184 1.64 -23.31 0.97
CA LEU A 184 1.13 -23.19 -0.40
C LEU A 184 -0.43 -23.23 -0.41
N PRO A 185 -1.08 -22.68 -1.45
CA PRO A 185 -2.55 -22.62 -1.50
C PRO A 185 -3.27 -23.97 -1.32
N SER A 186 -2.71 -25.05 -1.83
CA SER A 186 -3.29 -26.39 -1.67
C SER A 186 -3.24 -26.90 -0.22
N GLU A 187 -2.18 -26.57 0.52
CA GLU A 187 -2.06 -26.90 1.94
C GLU A 187 -3.06 -26.10 2.76
N VAL A 188 -3.13 -24.79 2.52
CA VAL A 188 -4.09 -23.90 3.21
C VAL A 188 -5.51 -24.36 2.96
N LEU A 189 -5.88 -24.66 1.71
CA LEU A 189 -7.20 -25.17 1.34
C LEU A 189 -7.56 -26.42 2.13
N SER A 190 -6.66 -27.41 2.16
CA SER A 190 -6.91 -28.70 2.83
C SER A 190 -7.00 -28.56 4.35
N ILE A 191 -6.11 -27.77 4.96
CA ILE A 191 -6.08 -27.59 6.42
C ILE A 191 -7.29 -26.78 6.89
N VAL A 192 -7.62 -25.67 6.22
CA VAL A 192 -8.80 -24.86 6.58
C VAL A 192 -10.11 -25.67 6.43
N ALA A 193 -10.23 -26.48 5.38
CA ALA A 193 -11.39 -27.37 5.22
C ALA A 193 -11.49 -28.40 6.36
N ALA A 194 -10.35 -28.97 6.81
CA ALA A 194 -10.31 -29.89 7.93
C ALA A 194 -10.71 -29.20 9.25
N VAL A 195 -10.17 -28.00 9.51
CA VAL A 195 -10.56 -27.17 10.67
C VAL A 195 -12.05 -26.84 10.61
N LYS A 196 -12.58 -26.42 9.45
CA LYS A 196 -13.99 -26.10 9.28
C LYS A 196 -14.90 -27.29 9.59
N LYS A 197 -14.48 -28.48 9.15
CA LYS A 197 -15.21 -29.72 9.48
C LYS A 197 -15.16 -30.04 10.97
N HIS A 198 -14.03 -29.71 11.65
CA HIS A 198 -13.82 -30.01 13.06
C HIS A 198 -14.65 -29.10 13.98
N ILE A 199 -14.59 -27.77 13.76
CA ILE A 199 -15.27 -26.79 14.65
C ILE A 199 -16.69 -26.40 14.19
N GLY A 200 -17.12 -26.79 12.99
CA GLY A 200 -18.46 -26.45 12.48
C GLY A 200 -18.73 -24.95 12.41
N SER A 201 -19.70 -24.49 13.21
CA SER A 201 -20.13 -23.09 13.30
C SER A 201 -19.84 -22.43 14.66
N ASP A 202 -19.08 -23.08 15.53
CA ASP A 202 -18.87 -22.64 16.91
C ASP A 202 -18.07 -21.34 17.01
N ALA A 203 -17.23 -21.06 16.00
CA ALA A 203 -16.54 -19.79 15.84
C ALA A 203 -16.36 -19.43 14.37
N THR A 204 -16.07 -18.15 14.11
CA THR A 204 -15.66 -17.68 12.78
C THR A 204 -14.19 -18.04 12.54
N ILE A 205 -13.92 -18.76 11.44
CA ILE A 205 -12.54 -19.03 11.01
C ILE A 205 -12.01 -17.81 10.28
N GLY A 206 -10.84 -17.35 10.72
CA GLY A 206 -10.02 -16.34 10.06
C GLY A 206 -8.77 -16.92 9.43
N ILE A 207 -8.13 -16.14 8.58
CA ILE A 207 -6.84 -16.42 7.96
C ILE A 207 -5.92 -15.21 8.06
N HIS A 208 -4.65 -15.45 8.39
CA HIS A 208 -3.58 -14.47 8.42
C HIS A 208 -2.34 -15.08 7.76
N CYS A 209 -1.89 -14.52 6.64
CA CYS A 209 -0.71 -15.04 5.94
C CYS A 209 0.36 -13.97 5.78
N HIS A 210 1.62 -14.37 6.02
CA HIS A 210 2.79 -13.65 5.56
C HIS A 210 3.12 -14.05 4.11
N ASP A 211 3.90 -13.23 3.40
CA ASP A 211 4.10 -13.34 1.94
C ASP A 211 5.49 -13.88 1.55
N ASP A 212 6.13 -14.65 2.44
CA ASP A 212 7.51 -15.12 2.25
C ASP A 212 7.68 -16.03 1.02
N THR A 213 6.63 -16.75 0.64
CA THR A 213 6.59 -17.54 -0.62
C THR A 213 5.93 -16.79 -1.79
N GLY A 214 5.50 -15.54 -1.61
CA GLY A 214 4.73 -14.80 -2.60
C GLY A 214 3.30 -15.33 -2.79
N CYS A 215 2.77 -16.08 -1.81
CA CYS A 215 1.48 -16.76 -1.91
C CYS A 215 0.41 -16.20 -0.96
N ALA A 216 0.68 -15.17 -0.17
CA ALA A 216 -0.25 -14.72 0.88
C ALA A 216 -1.65 -14.38 0.36
N VAL A 217 -1.76 -13.71 -0.77
CA VAL A 217 -3.05 -13.40 -1.42
C VAL A 217 -3.75 -14.69 -1.84
N ALA A 218 -3.05 -15.58 -2.53
CA ALA A 218 -3.61 -16.86 -3.01
C ALA A 218 -4.03 -17.75 -1.84
N ASN A 219 -3.22 -17.80 -0.76
CA ASN A 219 -3.53 -18.52 0.48
C ASN A 219 -4.79 -17.97 1.15
N SER A 220 -4.95 -16.65 1.22
CA SER A 220 -6.14 -16.03 1.79
C SER A 220 -7.40 -16.34 1.00
N LEU A 221 -7.31 -16.33 -0.34
CA LEU A 221 -8.44 -16.72 -1.22
C LEU A 221 -8.78 -18.20 -1.06
N ALA A 222 -7.78 -19.09 -1.03
CA ALA A 222 -7.97 -20.52 -0.79
C ALA A 222 -8.62 -20.83 0.57
N ALA A 223 -8.25 -20.07 1.60
CA ALA A 223 -8.88 -20.18 2.92
C ALA A 223 -10.35 -19.77 2.89
N VAL A 224 -10.68 -18.69 2.18
CA VAL A 224 -12.08 -18.25 2.02
C VAL A 224 -12.91 -19.31 1.27
N ASP A 225 -12.37 -19.87 0.21
CA ASP A 225 -13.02 -20.98 -0.53
C ASP A 225 -13.28 -22.20 0.36
N SER A 226 -12.39 -22.45 1.33
CA SER A 226 -12.49 -23.58 2.28
C SER A 226 -13.32 -23.27 3.53
N GLY A 227 -13.88 -22.06 3.66
CA GLY A 227 -14.81 -21.73 4.73
C GLY A 227 -14.35 -20.65 5.70
N ALA A 228 -13.18 -20.04 5.54
CA ALA A 228 -12.82 -18.85 6.28
C ALA A 228 -13.75 -17.67 5.93
N ARG A 229 -14.06 -16.84 6.93
CA ARG A 229 -14.96 -15.68 6.79
C ARG A 229 -14.39 -14.41 7.40
N HIS A 230 -13.16 -14.48 7.85
CA HIS A 230 -12.38 -13.34 8.34
C HIS A 230 -10.99 -13.41 7.71
N VAL A 231 -10.54 -12.31 7.11
CA VAL A 231 -9.21 -12.21 6.51
C VAL A 231 -8.47 -11.07 7.20
N GLN A 232 -7.30 -11.37 7.73
CA GLN A 232 -6.35 -10.37 8.20
C GLN A 232 -5.30 -10.10 7.12
N GLY A 233 -4.90 -8.85 7.01
CA GLY A 233 -3.87 -8.41 6.08
C GLY A 233 -3.59 -6.93 6.27
N THR A 234 -2.75 -6.39 5.43
CA THR A 234 -2.37 -4.98 5.46
C THR A 234 -2.65 -4.30 4.13
N LEU A 235 -2.96 -3.01 4.18
CA LEU A 235 -3.05 -2.23 2.95
C LEU A 235 -1.64 -2.13 2.34
N ASN A 236 -1.55 -2.31 1.02
CA ASN A 236 -0.30 -2.33 0.26
C ASN A 236 0.65 -3.51 0.61
N GLY A 237 0.19 -4.51 1.33
CA GLY A 237 1.00 -5.67 1.69
C GLY A 237 2.14 -5.38 2.66
N LEU A 238 2.01 -4.32 3.46
CA LEU A 238 3.00 -3.95 4.47
C LEU A 238 3.12 -5.03 5.55
N GLY A 239 4.26 -5.11 6.22
CA GLY A 239 4.48 -6.06 7.32
C GLY A 239 5.92 -6.53 7.41
N GLU A 240 6.15 -7.47 8.32
CA GLU A 240 7.47 -8.07 8.53
C GLU A 240 7.99 -8.81 7.31
N ARG A 241 9.29 -8.83 7.15
CA ARG A 241 10.03 -9.52 6.07
C ARG A 241 9.51 -9.11 4.70
N THR A 242 8.77 -10.00 4.01
CA THR A 242 8.19 -9.77 2.69
C THR A 242 6.80 -9.13 2.73
N GLY A 243 6.25 -8.94 3.93
CA GLY A 243 4.94 -8.36 4.16
C GLY A 243 3.84 -9.37 4.47
N ASN A 244 2.63 -8.86 4.60
CA ASN A 244 1.41 -9.62 4.88
C ASN A 244 0.51 -9.67 3.64
N THR A 245 -0.54 -10.47 3.72
CA THR A 245 -1.60 -10.48 2.71
C THR A 245 -2.00 -9.06 2.31
N ASN A 246 -1.84 -8.74 1.03
CA ASN A 246 -2.15 -7.41 0.50
C ASN A 246 -3.66 -7.25 0.32
N LEU A 247 -4.29 -6.45 1.17
CA LEU A 247 -5.73 -6.18 1.13
C LEU A 247 -6.16 -5.43 -0.14
N THR A 248 -5.28 -4.63 -0.76
CA THR A 248 -5.62 -3.97 -2.03
C THR A 248 -5.81 -4.96 -3.18
N THR A 249 -5.32 -6.18 -3.01
CA THR A 249 -5.50 -7.27 -3.99
C THR A 249 -6.58 -8.24 -3.55
N VAL A 250 -6.64 -8.62 -2.28
CA VAL A 250 -7.63 -9.60 -1.78
C VAL A 250 -9.05 -9.05 -1.87
N ILE A 251 -9.29 -7.82 -1.44
CA ILE A 251 -10.65 -7.23 -1.41
C ILE A 251 -11.29 -7.24 -2.80
N PRO A 252 -10.67 -6.68 -3.87
CA PRO A 252 -11.28 -6.71 -5.19
C PRO A 252 -11.41 -8.13 -5.75
N ASN A 253 -10.50 -9.05 -5.46
CA ASN A 253 -10.65 -10.45 -5.87
C ASN A 253 -11.89 -11.09 -5.23
N LEU A 254 -12.08 -10.93 -3.93
CA LEU A 254 -13.24 -11.46 -3.23
C LEU A 254 -14.53 -10.83 -3.75
N GLN A 255 -14.55 -9.51 -3.92
CA GLN A 255 -15.77 -8.78 -4.28
C GLN A 255 -16.13 -8.91 -5.77
N LEU A 256 -15.15 -8.66 -6.67
CA LEU A 256 -15.40 -8.60 -8.11
C LEU A 256 -15.29 -9.94 -8.82
N LYS A 257 -14.49 -10.89 -8.30
CA LYS A 257 -14.28 -12.20 -8.95
C LYS A 257 -15.07 -13.32 -8.27
N LEU A 258 -15.19 -13.27 -6.94
CA LEU A 258 -15.85 -14.33 -6.17
C LEU A 258 -17.26 -13.94 -5.65
N GLY A 259 -17.67 -12.67 -5.82
CA GLY A 259 -19.02 -12.20 -5.49
C GLY A 259 -19.31 -12.08 -3.99
N TYR A 260 -18.28 -11.95 -3.16
CA TYR A 260 -18.44 -11.72 -1.74
C TYR A 260 -18.61 -10.22 -1.43
N GLU A 261 -19.49 -9.89 -0.52
CA GLU A 261 -19.67 -8.52 -0.01
C GLU A 261 -18.63 -8.26 1.09
N CYS A 262 -17.52 -7.59 0.74
CA CYS A 262 -16.42 -7.32 1.64
C CYS A 262 -16.45 -5.89 2.23
N LEU A 263 -16.88 -4.94 1.41
CA LEU A 263 -17.01 -3.53 1.76
C LEU A 263 -18.46 -3.09 1.53
N PRO A 264 -18.93 -2.04 2.22
CA PRO A 264 -20.21 -1.42 1.89
C PRO A 264 -20.26 -1.00 0.41
N GLU A 265 -21.48 -0.96 -0.16
CA GLU A 265 -21.71 -0.60 -1.55
C GLU A 265 -21.07 0.76 -1.91
N GLY A 266 -20.44 0.85 -3.08
CA GLY A 266 -19.77 2.05 -3.60
C GLY A 266 -18.45 2.40 -2.92
N ARG A 267 -17.96 1.60 -1.95
CA ARG A 267 -16.71 1.93 -1.25
C ARG A 267 -15.45 1.36 -1.91
N LEU A 268 -15.59 0.34 -2.74
CA LEU A 268 -14.45 -0.23 -3.45
C LEU A 268 -13.76 0.78 -4.39
N GLU A 269 -14.52 1.73 -4.94
CA GLU A 269 -14.01 2.84 -5.76
C GLU A 269 -13.01 3.76 -5.04
N ARG A 270 -12.92 3.67 -3.70
CA ARG A 270 -11.98 4.44 -2.88
C ARG A 270 -10.62 3.76 -2.71
N LEU A 271 -10.50 2.50 -3.16
CA LEU A 271 -9.36 1.63 -2.86
C LEU A 271 -8.03 2.25 -3.29
N THR A 272 -7.95 2.74 -4.53
CA THR A 272 -6.73 3.36 -5.07
C THR A 272 -6.35 4.64 -4.32
N ALA A 273 -7.33 5.51 -4.02
CA ALA A 273 -7.08 6.75 -3.28
C ALA A 273 -6.59 6.46 -1.85
N VAL A 274 -7.23 5.52 -1.14
CA VAL A 274 -6.82 5.12 0.21
C VAL A 274 -5.45 4.45 0.21
N SER A 275 -5.16 3.59 -0.78
CA SER A 275 -3.84 2.96 -0.96
C SER A 275 -2.73 4.00 -1.11
N ASN A 276 -2.92 5.00 -1.97
CA ASN A 276 -1.96 6.08 -2.17
C ASN A 276 -1.80 6.95 -0.92
N HIS A 277 -2.91 7.31 -0.27
CA HIS A 277 -2.86 8.12 0.96
C HIS A 277 -2.06 7.43 2.09
N VAL A 278 -2.27 6.12 2.28
CA VAL A 278 -1.48 5.36 3.26
C VAL A 278 0.00 5.31 2.87
N ALA A 279 0.32 5.15 1.59
CA ALA A 279 1.70 5.19 1.10
C ALA A 279 2.36 6.56 1.37
N GLU A 280 1.63 7.66 1.17
CA GLU A 280 2.09 9.03 1.46
C GLU A 280 2.31 9.25 2.95
N VAL A 281 1.35 8.88 3.81
CA VAL A 281 1.47 9.03 5.28
C VAL A 281 2.68 8.28 5.81
N LEU A 282 2.97 7.10 5.25
CA LEU A 282 4.11 6.27 5.65
C LEU A 282 5.41 6.63 4.93
N ASN A 283 5.39 7.62 4.02
CA ASN A 283 6.50 7.97 3.15
C ASN A 283 7.13 6.75 2.44
N ARG A 284 6.28 5.82 2.00
CA ARG A 284 6.67 4.61 1.26
C ARG A 284 5.99 4.62 -0.11
N PRO A 285 6.74 4.80 -1.20
CA PRO A 285 6.17 4.86 -2.53
C PRO A 285 5.46 3.54 -2.87
N LEU A 286 4.25 3.66 -3.42
CA LEU A 286 3.50 2.50 -3.89
C LEU A 286 4.25 1.87 -5.09
N ASN A 287 4.28 0.54 -5.15
CA ASN A 287 4.78 -0.14 -6.34
C ASN A 287 3.92 0.26 -7.56
N PRO A 288 4.50 0.86 -8.61
CA PRO A 288 3.76 1.25 -9.80
C PRO A 288 2.99 0.09 -10.46
N GLN A 289 3.46 -1.13 -10.31
CA GLN A 289 2.86 -2.35 -10.85
C GLN A 289 1.97 -3.10 -9.84
N ALA A 290 1.64 -2.49 -8.68
CA ALA A 290 0.77 -3.13 -7.72
C ALA A 290 -0.58 -3.48 -8.36
N PRO A 291 -1.07 -4.73 -8.21
CA PRO A 291 -2.36 -5.12 -8.77
C PRO A 291 -3.47 -4.18 -8.30
N TYR A 292 -4.38 -3.83 -9.20
CA TYR A 292 -5.54 -2.95 -9.02
C TYR A 292 -5.21 -1.46 -8.76
N VAL A 293 -4.27 -1.14 -7.88
CA VAL A 293 -4.04 0.23 -7.37
C VAL A 293 -2.81 0.92 -7.95
N GLY A 294 -1.89 0.17 -8.51
CA GLY A 294 -0.67 0.72 -9.11
C GLY A 294 -0.97 1.60 -10.32
N VAL A 295 -0.13 2.58 -10.55
CA VAL A 295 -0.26 3.50 -11.68
C VAL A 295 -0.19 2.80 -13.04
N SER A 296 0.48 1.64 -13.09
CA SER A 296 0.63 0.81 -14.30
C SER A 296 -0.36 -0.35 -14.36
N ALA A 297 -1.24 -0.54 -13.35
CA ALA A 297 -2.13 -1.70 -13.28
C ALA A 297 -3.08 -1.83 -14.49
N PHE A 298 -3.47 -0.69 -15.07
CA PHE A 298 -4.33 -0.60 -16.26
C PHE A 298 -3.66 0.25 -17.35
N ALA A 299 -2.34 0.14 -17.46
CA ALA A 299 -1.57 0.85 -18.46
C ALA A 299 -1.31 -0.02 -19.70
N HIS A 300 -1.57 0.52 -20.87
CA HIS A 300 -1.41 -0.18 -22.16
C HIS A 300 -0.41 0.55 -23.04
N LYS A 301 0.65 -0.13 -23.47
CA LYS A 301 1.74 0.43 -24.27
C LYS A 301 1.63 0.04 -25.75
N ALA A 302 1.20 -1.18 -26.05
CA ALA A 302 1.19 -1.70 -27.42
C ALA A 302 0.03 -1.14 -28.24
N GLY A 303 0.31 -0.63 -29.44
CA GLY A 303 -0.68 -0.05 -30.34
C GLY A 303 -1.85 -0.97 -30.72
N LEU A 304 -1.63 -2.30 -30.78
CA LEU A 304 -2.70 -3.28 -30.98
C LEU A 304 -3.67 -3.34 -29.80
N HIS A 305 -3.16 -3.30 -28.57
CA HIS A 305 -3.97 -3.27 -27.35
C HIS A 305 -4.80 -1.99 -27.28
N VAL A 306 -4.17 -0.84 -27.51
CA VAL A 306 -4.84 0.46 -27.54
C VAL A 306 -5.97 0.49 -28.57
N SER A 307 -5.71 -0.02 -29.78
CA SER A 307 -6.72 -0.09 -30.85
C SER A 307 -7.87 -1.05 -30.50
N ALA A 308 -7.62 -2.12 -29.77
CA ALA A 308 -8.67 -3.05 -29.34
C ALA A 308 -9.52 -2.47 -28.21
N ILE A 309 -8.89 -1.86 -27.18
CA ILE A 309 -9.57 -1.23 -26.05
C ILE A 309 -10.45 -0.06 -26.53
N SER A 310 -10.01 0.73 -27.52
CA SER A 310 -10.81 1.81 -28.10
C SER A 310 -12.11 1.33 -28.75
N ARG A 311 -12.18 0.05 -29.16
CA ARG A 311 -13.37 -0.57 -29.77
C ARG A 311 -14.20 -1.36 -28.76
N ALA A 312 -13.52 -2.01 -27.79
CA ALA A 312 -14.13 -2.84 -26.76
C ALA A 312 -13.24 -2.79 -25.50
N LYS A 313 -13.68 -2.02 -24.48
CA LYS A 313 -12.91 -1.83 -23.24
C LYS A 313 -12.53 -3.17 -22.58
N ASP A 314 -13.46 -4.11 -22.56
CA ASP A 314 -13.28 -5.42 -21.92
C ASP A 314 -12.29 -6.36 -22.62
N ALA A 315 -11.72 -5.94 -23.79
CA ALA A 315 -10.84 -6.82 -24.57
C ALA A 315 -9.48 -7.10 -23.89
N TYR A 316 -9.01 -6.19 -23.03
CA TYR A 316 -7.72 -6.28 -22.36
C TYR A 316 -7.73 -5.86 -20.89
N GLU A 317 -8.90 -5.53 -20.35
CA GLU A 317 -9.08 -5.17 -18.95
C GLU A 317 -9.92 -6.25 -18.26
N HIS A 318 -9.38 -6.86 -17.21
CA HIS A 318 -10.05 -7.94 -16.48
C HIS A 318 -11.20 -7.45 -15.59
N ILE A 319 -11.29 -6.14 -15.37
CA ILE A 319 -12.36 -5.37 -14.73
C ILE A 319 -12.38 -3.96 -15.31
N ALA A 320 -13.46 -3.21 -15.09
CA ALA A 320 -13.46 -1.77 -15.28
C ALA A 320 -12.61 -1.11 -14.19
N PRO A 321 -11.55 -0.34 -14.52
CA PRO A 321 -10.63 0.25 -13.54
C PRO A 321 -11.29 1.16 -12.51
N GLU A 322 -12.36 1.82 -12.93
CA GLU A 322 -13.14 2.75 -12.11
C GLU A 322 -13.73 2.07 -10.87
N LEU A 323 -14.00 0.75 -10.94
CA LEU A 323 -14.53 -0.03 -9.81
C LEU A 323 -13.59 -0.07 -8.59
N VAL A 324 -12.29 0.17 -8.81
CA VAL A 324 -11.27 0.26 -7.77
C VAL A 324 -10.69 1.66 -7.62
N GLY A 325 -11.30 2.67 -8.28
CA GLY A 325 -10.86 4.06 -8.28
C GLY A 325 -9.58 4.31 -9.05
N ASN A 326 -9.26 3.45 -10.02
CA ASN A 326 -8.15 3.62 -10.95
C ASN A 326 -8.69 4.03 -12.33
N GLY A 327 -7.82 4.16 -13.33
CA GLY A 327 -8.18 4.50 -14.68
C GLY A 327 -7.31 3.83 -15.73
N THR A 328 -7.86 3.61 -16.92
CA THR A 328 -7.09 3.16 -18.07
C THR A 328 -6.10 4.23 -18.49
N ARG A 329 -4.86 3.83 -18.73
CA ARG A 329 -3.78 4.72 -19.20
C ARG A 329 -3.16 4.20 -20.49
N PHE A 330 -2.95 5.10 -21.43
CA PHE A 330 -2.23 4.78 -22.65
C PHE A 330 -0.84 5.40 -22.59
N LEU A 331 0.16 4.51 -22.53
CA LEU A 331 1.56 4.91 -22.50
C LEU A 331 2.06 5.10 -23.95
N VAL A 332 2.73 6.20 -24.19
CA VAL A 332 3.32 6.52 -25.48
C VAL A 332 4.81 6.17 -25.45
N SER A 333 5.25 5.42 -26.46
CA SER A 333 6.66 5.01 -26.66
C SER A 333 6.89 4.78 -28.17
N GLU A 334 8.09 4.32 -28.53
CA GLU A 334 8.41 3.90 -29.91
C GLU A 334 7.43 2.88 -30.50
N MET A 335 6.71 2.14 -29.64
CA MET A 335 5.70 1.15 -30.05
C MET A 335 4.33 1.79 -30.29
N ALA A 336 4.18 3.09 -30.07
CA ALA A 336 2.91 3.80 -30.27
C ALA A 336 2.51 3.80 -31.75
N GLY A 337 1.28 3.38 -32.01
CA GLY A 337 0.66 3.49 -33.34
C GLY A 337 -0.13 4.79 -33.52
N ARG A 338 -0.65 5.02 -34.73
CA ARG A 338 -1.46 6.20 -35.05
C ARG A 338 -2.64 6.41 -34.08
N ALA A 339 -3.33 5.31 -33.72
CA ALA A 339 -4.48 5.39 -32.82
C ALA A 339 -4.09 5.92 -31.43
N THR A 340 -2.94 5.49 -30.90
CA THR A 340 -2.42 5.94 -29.60
C THR A 340 -2.13 7.44 -29.63
N ILE A 341 -1.45 7.93 -30.67
CA ILE A 341 -1.13 9.35 -30.81
C ILE A 341 -2.40 10.20 -30.97
N GLN A 342 -3.38 9.74 -31.76
CA GLN A 342 -4.65 10.43 -31.93
C GLN A 342 -5.47 10.50 -30.64
N MET A 343 -5.52 9.41 -29.88
CA MET A 343 -6.18 9.40 -28.57
C MET A 343 -5.51 10.37 -27.61
N LYS A 344 -4.17 10.35 -27.52
CA LYS A 344 -3.41 11.23 -26.63
C LYS A 344 -3.55 12.69 -27.04
N ALA A 345 -3.56 12.99 -28.35
CA ALA A 345 -3.86 14.32 -28.85
C ALA A 345 -5.26 14.78 -28.43
N SER A 346 -6.26 13.91 -28.53
CA SER A 346 -7.64 14.23 -28.12
C SER A 346 -7.73 14.49 -26.60
N GLU A 347 -7.04 13.70 -25.76
CA GLU A 347 -6.94 13.94 -24.31
C GLU A 347 -6.36 15.32 -24.00
N LEU A 348 -5.37 15.76 -24.77
CA LEU A 348 -4.70 17.05 -24.64
C LEU A 348 -5.45 18.20 -25.34
N GLY A 349 -6.61 17.93 -25.92
CA GLY A 349 -7.41 18.92 -26.67
C GLY A 349 -6.78 19.38 -27.99
N LEU A 350 -5.88 18.55 -28.56
CA LEU A 350 -5.18 18.83 -29.81
C LEU A 350 -5.87 18.14 -30.98
N THR A 351 -5.97 18.85 -32.10
CA THR A 351 -6.41 18.28 -33.38
C THR A 351 -5.21 18.10 -34.29
N MET A 352 -4.94 16.85 -34.70
CA MET A 352 -3.80 16.50 -35.54
C MET A 352 -4.26 15.84 -36.83
N ASP A 353 -3.67 16.25 -37.96
CA ASP A 353 -3.84 15.58 -39.23
C ASP A 353 -2.96 14.35 -39.41
N GLY A 354 -3.18 13.58 -40.47
CA GLY A 354 -2.41 12.35 -40.70
C GLY A 354 -0.89 12.55 -40.87
N PRO A 355 -0.42 13.55 -41.57
CA PRO A 355 1.00 13.92 -41.67
C PRO A 355 1.62 14.25 -40.32
N ALA A 356 0.98 15.11 -39.51
CA ALA A 356 1.47 15.47 -38.18
C ALA A 356 1.55 14.25 -37.24
N VAL A 357 0.58 13.35 -37.25
CA VAL A 357 0.60 12.09 -36.49
C VAL A 357 1.80 11.24 -36.89
N ASN A 358 2.07 11.12 -38.18
CA ASN A 358 3.24 10.35 -38.64
C ASN A 358 4.55 10.97 -38.18
N GLN A 359 4.67 12.29 -38.28
CA GLN A 359 5.84 13.05 -37.81
C GLN A 359 6.12 12.76 -36.34
N VAL A 360 5.10 12.80 -35.48
CA VAL A 360 5.25 12.47 -34.04
C VAL A 360 5.75 11.03 -33.84
N ILE A 361 5.22 10.06 -34.59
CA ILE A 361 5.64 8.68 -34.50
C ILE A 361 7.13 8.51 -34.87
N ASP A 362 7.56 9.16 -35.93
CA ASP A 362 8.94 9.08 -36.41
C ASP A 362 9.90 9.80 -35.44
N ASP A 363 9.50 10.95 -34.90
CA ASP A 363 10.28 11.66 -33.89
C ASP A 363 10.36 10.89 -32.58
N LEU A 364 9.28 10.26 -32.12
CA LEU A 364 9.32 9.39 -30.93
C LEU A 364 10.32 8.25 -31.09
N LYS A 365 10.27 7.54 -32.22
CA LYS A 365 11.22 6.44 -32.47
C LYS A 365 12.67 6.92 -32.49
N ARG A 366 12.92 8.05 -33.12
CA ARG A 366 14.26 8.65 -33.17
C ARG A 366 14.75 9.06 -31.79
N LEU A 367 13.92 9.79 -31.04
CA LEU A 367 14.26 10.30 -29.71
C LEU A 367 14.45 9.18 -28.71
N GLU A 368 13.61 8.15 -28.69
CA GLU A 368 13.78 6.98 -27.81
C GLU A 368 15.05 6.18 -28.18
N HIS A 369 15.38 6.10 -29.45
CA HIS A 369 16.66 5.52 -29.88
C HIS A 369 17.86 6.32 -29.37
N GLU A 370 17.71 7.63 -29.22
CA GLU A 370 18.71 8.56 -28.64
C GLU A 370 18.74 8.51 -27.10
N GLY A 371 17.84 7.72 -26.45
CA GLY A 371 17.79 7.53 -25.00
C GLY A 371 16.75 8.35 -24.24
N TYR A 372 15.85 9.03 -24.92
CA TYR A 372 14.71 9.70 -24.31
C TYR A 372 13.63 8.68 -23.92
N HIS A 373 12.83 9.01 -22.91
CA HIS A 373 11.69 8.20 -22.48
C HIS A 373 10.44 9.05 -22.34
N PHE A 374 9.35 8.67 -23.02
CA PHE A 374 8.11 9.44 -23.06
C PHE A 374 6.99 8.86 -22.18
N GLU A 375 7.16 7.68 -21.58
CA GLU A 375 6.11 6.98 -20.79
C GLU A 375 5.56 7.80 -19.61
N ALA A 376 6.38 8.68 -19.03
CA ALA A 376 6.00 9.56 -17.93
C ALA A 376 6.20 11.05 -18.25
N ALA A 377 6.46 11.39 -19.53
CA ALA A 377 6.82 12.74 -19.96
C ALA A 377 5.69 13.38 -20.82
N ASP A 378 4.47 13.41 -20.29
CA ASP A 378 3.29 13.91 -20.99
C ASP A 378 3.47 15.31 -21.54
N ALA A 379 4.09 16.23 -20.79
CA ALA A 379 4.35 17.59 -21.25
C ALA A 379 5.34 17.63 -22.45
N SER A 380 6.38 16.79 -22.43
CA SER A 380 7.31 16.69 -23.56
C SER A 380 6.64 16.11 -24.81
N LEU A 381 5.76 15.15 -24.61
CA LEU A 381 4.96 14.57 -25.68
C LEU A 381 3.98 15.62 -26.26
N GLU A 382 3.34 16.41 -25.41
CA GLU A 382 2.46 17.51 -25.83
C GLU A 382 3.22 18.52 -26.69
N LEU A 383 4.41 18.93 -26.27
CA LEU A 383 5.25 19.83 -27.05
C LEU A 383 5.63 19.24 -28.41
N LEU A 384 5.95 17.95 -28.46
CA LEU A 384 6.24 17.24 -29.69
C LEU A 384 5.03 17.25 -30.64
N MET A 385 3.84 16.98 -30.12
CA MET A 385 2.58 17.02 -30.87
C MET A 385 2.25 18.42 -31.37
N ARG A 386 2.41 19.43 -30.53
CA ARG A 386 2.15 20.84 -30.92
C ARG A 386 3.09 21.29 -32.03
N ARG A 387 4.40 20.97 -31.92
CA ARG A 387 5.39 21.29 -32.98
C ARG A 387 5.04 20.60 -34.30
N ALA A 388 4.70 19.32 -34.28
CA ALA A 388 4.26 18.60 -35.48
C ALA A 388 2.99 19.16 -36.10
N SER A 389 2.16 19.85 -35.32
CA SER A 389 0.95 20.55 -35.78
C SER A 389 1.21 22.00 -36.22
N GLY A 390 2.47 22.41 -36.37
CA GLY A 390 2.85 23.72 -36.82
C GLY A 390 2.87 24.82 -35.74
N TRP A 391 2.81 24.46 -34.47
CA TRP A 391 3.00 25.39 -33.38
C TRP A 391 4.50 25.64 -33.19
N GLU A 392 4.96 26.82 -33.53
CA GLU A 392 6.33 27.30 -33.34
C GLU A 392 6.26 28.51 -32.42
N GLN A 393 6.62 28.31 -31.17
CA GLN A 393 6.80 29.39 -30.22
C GLN A 393 8.07 29.11 -29.42
N ASP A 394 9.14 29.83 -29.76
CA ASP A 394 10.35 29.89 -28.97
C ASP A 394 10.16 30.98 -27.90
N PHE A 395 10.03 30.57 -26.65
CA PHE A 395 9.93 31.52 -25.53
C PHE A 395 11.27 32.19 -25.25
N PHE A 396 12.34 31.45 -25.41
CA PHE A 396 13.71 31.94 -25.32
C PHE A 396 14.65 30.99 -26.07
N ARG A 397 15.83 31.46 -26.36
CA ARG A 397 16.92 30.67 -26.96
C ARG A 397 18.15 30.77 -26.06
N VAL A 398 18.61 29.64 -25.55
CA VAL A 398 19.85 29.59 -24.76
C VAL A 398 21.04 29.78 -25.68
N GLU A 399 21.82 30.84 -25.42
CA GLU A 399 23.08 31.12 -26.12
C GLU A 399 24.20 30.27 -25.52
N SER A 400 24.33 30.33 -24.19
CA SER A 400 25.33 29.55 -23.45
C SER A 400 24.94 29.42 -21.99
N MET A 401 25.41 28.33 -21.38
CA MET A 401 25.22 28.04 -19.97
C MET A 401 26.58 27.62 -19.39
N ARG A 402 26.93 28.16 -18.23
CA ARG A 402 28.14 27.80 -17.49
C ARG A 402 27.78 27.54 -16.05
N VAL A 403 28.23 26.40 -15.53
CA VAL A 403 28.08 26.06 -14.12
C VAL A 403 29.46 25.80 -13.53
N ILE A 404 29.74 26.42 -12.39
CA ILE A 404 30.99 26.24 -11.65
C ILE A 404 30.61 25.73 -10.26
N THR A 405 31.23 24.65 -9.84
CA THR A 405 31.08 24.14 -8.48
C THR A 405 32.46 24.17 -7.83
N ASP A 406 32.57 24.93 -6.75
CA ASP A 406 33.80 25.07 -5.98
C ASP A 406 33.66 24.38 -4.62
N GLU A 407 34.70 23.67 -4.21
CA GLU A 407 34.82 23.11 -2.87
C GLU A 407 35.72 24.02 -2.03
N ALA A 408 35.15 24.62 -0.99
CA ALA A 408 35.93 25.42 -0.04
C ALA A 408 36.79 24.50 0.86
N ALA A 409 37.86 25.04 1.42
CA ALA A 409 38.74 24.31 2.35
C ALA A 409 38.01 23.78 3.61
N SER A 410 36.81 24.27 3.88
CA SER A 410 35.89 23.79 4.92
C SER A 410 35.12 22.51 4.53
N GLY A 411 35.23 22.02 3.28
CA GLY A 411 34.40 20.94 2.73
C GLY A 411 33.00 21.40 2.28
N THR A 412 32.75 22.72 2.27
CA THR A 412 31.48 23.27 1.80
C THR A 412 31.50 23.42 0.29
N PHE A 413 30.49 22.94 -0.41
CA PHE A 413 30.32 23.13 -1.85
C PHE A 413 29.47 24.37 -2.11
N THR A 414 29.93 25.24 -3.03
CA THR A 414 29.14 26.33 -3.60
C THR A 414 29.03 26.14 -5.10
N THR A 415 27.84 26.34 -5.65
CA THR A 415 27.63 26.24 -7.09
C THR A 415 27.07 27.55 -7.62
N GLU A 416 27.72 28.10 -8.63
CA GLU A 416 27.30 29.28 -9.38
C GLU A 416 26.94 28.88 -10.80
N ALA A 417 25.81 29.38 -11.32
CA ALA A 417 25.42 29.23 -12.71
C ALA A 417 25.29 30.60 -13.39
N THR A 418 25.89 30.73 -14.57
CA THR A 418 25.69 31.87 -15.46
C THR A 418 24.96 31.39 -16.71
N VAL A 419 23.80 31.95 -16.98
CA VAL A 419 22.96 31.63 -18.14
C VAL A 419 22.89 32.86 -19.05
N LYS A 420 23.08 32.66 -20.37
CA LYS A 420 22.90 33.65 -21.42
C LYS A 420 21.76 33.21 -22.32
N VAL A 421 20.71 33.99 -22.37
CA VAL A 421 19.51 33.69 -23.14
C VAL A 421 19.14 34.88 -24.03
N TRP A 422 18.39 34.54 -25.09
CA TRP A 422 17.69 35.52 -25.92
C TRP A 422 16.21 35.35 -25.68
N VAL A 423 15.53 36.41 -25.28
CA VAL A 423 14.08 36.48 -25.16
C VAL A 423 13.59 37.43 -26.23
N GLY A 424 13.02 36.88 -27.34
CA GLY A 424 12.80 37.65 -28.53
C GLY A 424 14.11 38.24 -29.08
N GLU A 425 14.20 39.57 -29.18
CA GLU A 425 15.38 40.31 -29.65
C GLU A 425 16.34 40.75 -28.49
N GLU A 426 15.95 40.58 -27.26
CA GLU A 426 16.73 41.01 -26.10
C GLU A 426 17.62 39.87 -25.58
N ARG A 427 18.90 40.24 -25.34
CA ARG A 427 19.90 39.34 -24.79
C ARG A 427 20.05 39.55 -23.31
N GLU A 428 19.74 38.52 -22.53
CA GLU A 428 19.87 38.54 -21.08
C GLU A 428 21.04 37.68 -20.61
N VAL A 429 21.72 38.14 -19.55
CA VAL A 429 22.80 37.42 -18.86
C VAL A 429 22.48 37.42 -17.37
N SER A 430 22.25 36.29 -16.81
CA SER A 430 21.97 36.17 -15.38
C SER A 430 22.91 35.19 -14.72
N THR A 431 23.23 35.47 -13.44
CA THR A 431 24.08 34.61 -12.60
C THR A 431 23.43 34.43 -11.24
N ALA A 432 23.40 33.20 -10.76
CA ALA A 432 22.91 32.90 -9.43
C ALA A 432 23.71 31.78 -8.76
N GLU A 433 23.72 31.79 -7.43
CA GLU A 433 24.28 30.73 -6.60
C GLU A 433 23.17 29.78 -6.13
N GLY A 434 23.51 28.50 -5.98
CA GLY A 434 22.59 27.44 -5.50
C GLY A 434 23.32 26.35 -4.72
N ASN A 435 22.52 25.48 -4.10
CA ASN A 435 23.01 24.33 -3.36
C ASN A 435 23.44 23.15 -4.25
N GLY A 436 23.43 23.36 -5.57
CA GLY A 436 23.86 22.41 -6.59
C GLY A 436 23.62 22.96 -8.00
N PRO A 437 24.13 22.28 -9.05
CA PRO A 437 24.06 22.74 -10.42
C PRO A 437 22.66 23.12 -10.91
N VAL A 438 21.69 22.24 -10.66
CA VAL A 438 20.30 22.45 -11.11
C VAL A 438 19.65 23.63 -10.39
N ASN A 439 19.85 23.75 -9.07
CA ASN A 439 19.29 24.85 -8.29
C ASN A 439 19.95 26.21 -8.66
N ALA A 440 21.23 26.22 -8.94
CA ALA A 440 21.90 27.44 -9.40
C ALA A 440 21.40 27.92 -10.77
N ILE A 441 21.12 26.98 -11.70
CA ILE A 441 20.54 27.29 -13.00
C ILE A 441 19.11 27.82 -12.83
N ASP A 442 18.28 27.12 -12.06
CA ASP A 442 16.88 27.48 -11.77
C ASP A 442 16.78 28.92 -11.22
N ARG A 443 17.64 29.23 -10.22
CA ARG A 443 17.71 30.59 -9.66
C ARG A 443 18.23 31.64 -10.65
N SER A 444 19.13 31.27 -11.55
CA SER A 444 19.60 32.24 -12.56
C SER A 444 18.51 32.60 -13.58
N GLU A 445 17.54 31.71 -13.78
CA GLU A 445 16.36 31.98 -14.62
C GLU A 445 15.34 32.88 -13.92
N GLU A 446 15.12 32.71 -12.62
CA GLU A 446 14.15 33.50 -11.85
C GLU A 446 14.43 35.00 -11.99
N HIS A 447 15.70 35.42 -12.10
CA HIS A 447 16.11 36.84 -12.27
C HIS A 447 15.89 37.37 -13.67
N THR A 448 15.75 36.50 -14.68
CA THR A 448 15.44 36.94 -16.07
C THR A 448 13.94 37.12 -16.31
N SER A 449 13.10 36.68 -15.42
CA SER A 449 11.66 36.53 -15.61
C SER A 449 10.80 37.63 -15.01
N GLU A 450 11.36 38.67 -14.40
CA GLU A 450 10.56 39.81 -13.93
C GLU A 450 9.85 40.59 -15.08
N LEU A 451 10.17 40.29 -16.32
CA LEU A 451 9.59 40.90 -17.50
C LEU A 451 8.39 40.19 -18.10
N GLN A 452 8.00 39.00 -17.62
CA GLN A 452 6.90 38.21 -18.24
C GLN A 452 6.00 37.53 -17.20
N SER A 453 4.70 37.53 -17.47
CA SER A 453 3.66 37.01 -16.58
C SER A 453 3.87 35.56 -16.08
N HIS A 454 3.49 35.31 -14.82
CA HIS A 454 3.60 34.02 -14.08
C HIS A 454 3.20 32.74 -14.84
N SER A 455 2.41 32.81 -15.92
CA SER A 455 1.98 31.66 -16.70
C SER A 455 3.04 31.06 -17.63
N PHE A 456 4.12 31.77 -17.94
CA PHE A 456 5.18 31.32 -18.84
C PHE A 456 6.36 30.65 -18.13
N ILE A 457 6.57 30.95 -16.85
CA ILE A 457 7.70 30.44 -16.05
C ILE A 457 7.62 28.93 -15.83
N SER A 458 6.41 28.40 -15.58
CA SER A 458 6.20 26.96 -15.38
C SER A 458 6.60 26.11 -16.60
N TYR A 459 6.52 26.66 -17.79
CA TYR A 459 6.90 25.98 -19.04
C TYR A 459 8.41 26.01 -19.30
N ALA A 460 9.08 27.11 -18.98
CA ALA A 460 10.52 27.28 -19.21
C ALA A 460 11.37 26.39 -18.28
N VAL A 461 11.01 26.32 -17.00
CA VAL A 461 11.67 25.46 -15.98
C VAL A 461 11.59 23.97 -16.37
N PHE A 462 10.52 23.56 -17.03
CA PHE A 462 10.34 22.16 -17.47
C PHE A 462 11.27 21.78 -18.64
N CYS A 463 11.65 22.73 -19.48
CA CYS A 463 12.53 22.47 -20.63
C CYS A 463 14.01 22.37 -20.24
N LEU A 464 14.43 22.95 -19.12
CA LEU A 464 15.83 22.93 -18.63
C LEU A 464 16.11 21.81 -17.62
N LYS A 465 15.07 21.16 -17.08
CA LYS A 465 15.20 19.97 -16.20
C LYS A 465 15.41 18.64 -16.95
N LYS A 466 15.75 18.67 -18.22
CA LYS A 466 16.10 17.48 -19.01
C LYS A 466 17.58 17.43 -19.33
#